data_92cc11b7bbf92d70e3bbaa2106c6618f
#
_entry.id   92cc11b7bbf92d70e3bbaa2106c6618f
#
_cell.length_a   1.000
_cell.length_b   1.000
_cell.length_c   1.000
_cell.angle_alpha   90.00
_cell.angle_beta   90.00
_cell.angle_gamma   90.00
#
_symmetry.space_group_name_H-M   'P 1'
#
loop_
_entity.id
_entity.type
_entity.pdbx_description
1 polymer ?
#
loop_
_entity_poly.entity_id
_entity_poly.type
_entity_poly.pdbx_seq_one_letter_code
_entity_poly.pdbx_strand_id
1 'polypeptide(L)'
;MTLDSRIGLVLEGGGMRGVFTSGVLDFMLDHDINFSYCVGVSAGACNGLSYLSRQRGRAKQTNIDLLDKYQYIGLKHLWTQHSILDQDVIYNKIPNEYLPFDYATCFANPTEFEMVTTSCRTGMPCYLSEHSDKDRLTLIAKASSSLPFVCPIVDVDGEPMLDGGIVDSIPVERAMETGHTFNVVVLTRQRGFRSTDRDIKIPRFIYRNYPRLRMVLSHRHAYYNRQLELVEKLEDEGKILAIRPEINLDISRLENNTKRLTALYEEGYSQAETAMSKFLAERKEDRGGGVAV
;
A
#
# COMPACT_ATOMS: atom_id res chain seq x y z
N MET A 1 20.25 -0.06 -8.75
CA MET A 1 21.07 0.41 -7.58
C MET A 1 20.34 0.00 -6.30
N THR A 2 20.96 -0.78 -5.43
CA THR A 2 20.36 -1.14 -4.13
C THR A 2 20.76 -0.09 -3.08
N LEU A 3 19.80 0.44 -2.36
CA LEU A 3 20.03 1.38 -1.27
C LEU A 3 20.63 0.67 -0.05
N ASP A 4 21.14 1.46 0.92
CA ASP A 4 21.64 0.94 2.21
C ASP A 4 20.56 0.07 2.87
N SER A 5 20.96 -1.07 3.43
CA SER A 5 20.03 -2.05 4.05
C SER A 5 19.20 -1.50 5.22
N ARG A 6 19.62 -0.35 5.77
CA ARG A 6 18.87 0.35 6.83
C ARG A 6 17.77 1.26 6.30
N ILE A 7 17.59 1.31 4.96
CA ILE A 7 16.55 2.12 4.32
C ILE A 7 15.41 1.21 3.92
N GLY A 8 14.25 1.40 4.55
CA GLY A 8 13.01 0.71 4.21
C GLY A 8 12.13 1.50 3.25
N LEU A 9 11.23 0.80 2.56
CA LEU A 9 10.15 1.36 1.75
C LEU A 9 8.81 1.08 2.42
N VAL A 10 8.04 2.13 2.67
CA VAL A 10 6.72 2.05 3.31
C VAL A 10 5.66 2.56 2.33
N LEU A 11 4.66 1.73 2.05
CA LEU A 11 3.61 2.02 1.08
C LEU A 11 2.24 2.10 1.77
N GLU A 12 1.70 3.32 1.85
CA GLU A 12 0.38 3.58 2.46
C GLU A 12 -0.75 2.88 1.71
N GLY A 13 -1.78 2.44 2.44
CA GLY A 13 -3.05 2.00 1.90
C GLY A 13 -3.94 3.16 1.46
N GLY A 14 -4.76 2.97 0.41
CA GLY A 14 -5.58 4.10 -0.03
C GLY A 14 -6.65 3.81 -1.06
N GLY A 15 -6.87 2.55 -1.46
CA GLY A 15 -7.72 2.20 -2.60
C GLY A 15 -7.20 2.87 -3.87
N MET A 16 -8.07 3.49 -4.66
CA MET A 16 -7.68 4.11 -5.94
C MET A 16 -6.73 5.31 -5.80
N ARG A 17 -6.58 5.89 -4.59
CA ARG A 17 -5.51 6.88 -4.33
C ARG A 17 -4.11 6.28 -4.44
N GLY A 18 -3.97 4.96 -4.27
CA GLY A 18 -2.72 4.23 -4.48
C GLY A 18 -2.21 4.25 -5.93
N VAL A 19 -2.96 4.79 -6.88
CA VAL A 19 -2.47 5.05 -8.24
C VAL A 19 -1.31 6.06 -8.23
N PHE A 20 -1.27 6.99 -7.28
CA PHE A 20 -0.10 7.81 -7.00
C PHE A 20 1.14 6.96 -6.73
N THR A 21 1.00 5.98 -5.82
CA THR A 21 2.08 5.04 -5.48
C THR A 21 2.55 4.24 -6.70
N SER A 22 1.63 3.90 -7.63
CA SER A 22 2.02 3.24 -8.89
C SER A 22 2.99 4.09 -9.71
N GLY A 23 2.75 5.40 -9.80
CA GLY A 23 3.66 6.34 -10.48
C GLY A 23 5.03 6.42 -9.79
N VAL A 24 5.03 6.51 -8.46
CA VAL A 24 6.27 6.54 -7.66
C VAL A 24 7.11 5.28 -7.90
N LEU A 25 6.50 4.11 -7.86
CA LEU A 25 7.20 2.84 -8.01
C LEU A 25 7.69 2.60 -9.44
N ASP A 26 6.94 3.08 -10.45
CA ASP A 26 7.38 3.01 -11.84
C ASP A 26 8.61 3.91 -12.08
N PHE A 27 8.68 5.10 -11.44
CA PHE A 27 9.91 5.90 -11.44
C PHE A 27 11.08 5.13 -10.80
N MET A 28 10.86 4.48 -9.67
CA MET A 28 11.90 3.69 -9.00
C MET A 28 12.38 2.51 -9.88
N LEU A 29 11.48 1.87 -10.63
CA LEU A 29 11.83 0.81 -11.58
C LEU A 29 12.63 1.35 -12.77
N ASP A 30 12.23 2.49 -13.35
CA ASP A 30 12.92 3.12 -14.48
C ASP A 30 14.37 3.54 -14.13
N HIS A 31 14.64 3.82 -12.84
CA HIS A 31 15.96 4.21 -12.34
C HIS A 31 16.66 3.08 -11.56
N ASP A 32 16.14 1.86 -11.62
CA ASP A 32 16.69 0.69 -10.93
C ASP A 32 16.98 0.93 -9.43
N ILE A 33 16.10 1.67 -8.75
CA ILE A 33 16.19 1.93 -7.32
C ILE A 33 15.56 0.75 -6.58
N ASN A 34 16.34 0.07 -5.72
CA ASN A 34 15.93 -1.14 -5.02
C ASN A 34 16.11 -0.96 -3.50
N PHE A 35 15.21 -1.56 -2.74
CA PHE A 35 15.24 -1.60 -1.28
C PHE A 35 15.44 -3.05 -0.81
N SER A 36 16.07 -3.21 0.37
CA SER A 36 16.18 -4.52 1.02
C SER A 36 14.91 -4.92 1.76
N TYR A 37 14.07 -3.95 2.12
CA TYR A 37 12.82 -4.14 2.84
C TYR A 37 11.72 -3.24 2.28
N CYS A 38 10.53 -3.80 2.19
CA CYS A 38 9.33 -3.08 1.82
C CYS A 38 8.15 -3.56 2.67
N VAL A 39 7.30 -2.63 3.12
CA VAL A 39 6.04 -2.98 3.77
C VAL A 39 4.90 -2.18 3.14
N GLY A 40 3.81 -2.87 2.81
CA GLY A 40 2.68 -2.25 2.11
C GLY A 40 1.33 -2.65 2.68
N VAL A 41 0.34 -1.76 2.51
CA VAL A 41 -1.02 -1.93 3.02
C VAL A 41 -2.02 -1.79 1.88
N SER A 42 -2.95 -2.75 1.71
CA SER A 42 -4.06 -2.61 0.77
C SER A 42 -3.56 -2.29 -0.66
N ALA A 43 -3.93 -1.16 -1.24
CA ALA A 43 -3.39 -0.71 -2.53
C ALA A 43 -1.85 -0.62 -2.53
N GLY A 44 -1.23 -0.19 -1.41
CA GLY A 44 0.23 -0.19 -1.25
C GLY A 44 0.82 -1.59 -1.34
N ALA A 45 0.18 -2.60 -0.77
CA ALA A 45 0.60 -4.00 -0.88
C ALA A 45 0.52 -4.49 -2.35
N CYS A 46 -0.58 -4.23 -3.05
CA CYS A 46 -0.74 -4.60 -4.46
C CYS A 46 0.27 -3.89 -5.38
N ASN A 47 0.57 -2.63 -5.11
CA ASN A 47 1.58 -1.87 -5.85
C ASN A 47 2.99 -2.40 -5.55
N GLY A 48 3.29 -2.75 -4.28
CA GLY A 48 4.54 -3.39 -3.88
C GLY A 48 4.80 -4.69 -4.64
N LEU A 49 3.79 -5.54 -4.82
CA LEU A 49 3.90 -6.76 -5.63
C LEU A 49 4.28 -6.46 -7.08
N SER A 50 3.69 -5.44 -7.71
CA SER A 50 4.04 -5.02 -9.07
C SER A 50 5.49 -4.51 -9.17
N TYR A 51 5.97 -3.84 -8.12
CA TYR A 51 7.35 -3.37 -8.01
C TYR A 51 8.33 -4.56 -7.83
N LEU A 52 8.03 -5.51 -6.93
CA LEU A 52 8.88 -6.67 -6.68
C LEU A 52 8.95 -7.60 -7.89
N SER A 53 7.85 -7.75 -8.64
CA SER A 53 7.85 -8.52 -9.89
C SER A 53 8.54 -7.80 -11.06
N ARG A 54 9.07 -6.59 -10.84
CA ARG A 54 9.75 -5.77 -11.86
C ARG A 54 8.87 -5.45 -13.08
N GLN A 55 7.56 -5.56 -12.94
CA GLN A 55 6.61 -5.33 -14.03
C GLN A 55 6.22 -3.84 -14.11
N ARG A 56 7.09 -3.03 -14.70
CA ARG A 56 6.88 -1.61 -14.95
C ARG A 56 5.56 -1.36 -15.68
N GLY A 57 4.75 -0.43 -15.18
CA GLY A 57 3.45 -0.08 -15.74
C GLY A 57 2.32 -1.03 -15.38
N ARG A 58 2.58 -2.19 -14.77
CA ARG A 58 1.55 -3.18 -14.41
C ARG A 58 0.48 -2.58 -13.50
N ALA A 59 0.88 -1.87 -12.43
CA ALA A 59 -0.06 -1.28 -11.50
C ALA A 59 -0.94 -0.20 -12.16
N LYS A 60 -0.36 0.61 -13.06
CA LYS A 60 -1.11 1.57 -13.88
C LYS A 60 -2.13 0.87 -14.78
N GLN A 61 -1.69 -0.14 -15.54
CA GLN A 61 -2.58 -0.90 -16.43
C GLN A 61 -3.73 -1.55 -15.65
N THR A 62 -3.43 -2.17 -14.50
CA THR A 62 -4.47 -2.78 -13.67
C THR A 62 -5.48 -1.75 -13.19
N ASN A 63 -5.02 -0.63 -12.62
CA ASN A 63 -5.88 0.32 -11.91
C ASN A 63 -6.55 1.35 -12.85
N ILE A 64 -6.10 1.51 -14.10
CA ILE A 64 -6.65 2.47 -15.06
C ILE A 64 -7.25 1.73 -16.26
N ASP A 65 -6.41 1.01 -17.05
CA ASP A 65 -6.85 0.46 -18.33
C ASP A 65 -7.82 -0.71 -18.14
N LEU A 66 -7.50 -1.65 -17.23
CA LEU A 66 -8.36 -2.79 -16.94
C LEU A 66 -9.58 -2.40 -16.10
N LEU A 67 -9.48 -1.36 -15.27
CA LEU A 67 -10.64 -0.81 -14.57
C LEU A 67 -11.67 -0.27 -15.55
N ASP A 68 -11.25 0.50 -16.55
CA ASP A 68 -12.11 1.03 -17.59
C ASP A 68 -12.80 -0.10 -18.38
N LYS A 69 -12.01 -1.10 -18.75
CA LYS A 69 -12.49 -2.23 -19.56
C LYS A 69 -13.44 -3.18 -18.82
N TYR A 70 -13.12 -3.54 -17.57
CA TYR A 70 -13.84 -4.60 -16.85
C TYR A 70 -14.74 -4.07 -15.74
N GLN A 71 -14.62 -2.80 -15.37
CA GLN A 71 -15.42 -2.15 -14.32
C GLN A 71 -15.58 -3.02 -13.08
N TYR A 72 -14.45 -3.54 -12.58
CA TYR A 72 -14.39 -4.49 -11.47
C TYR A 72 -14.59 -3.84 -10.08
N ILE A 73 -14.87 -2.53 -10.03
CA ILE A 73 -15.27 -1.80 -8.82
C ILE A 73 -16.72 -1.33 -8.99
N GLY A 74 -17.61 -1.70 -8.08
CA GLY A 74 -18.98 -1.22 -8.10
C GLY A 74 -19.97 -2.00 -7.25
N LEU A 75 -21.09 -1.36 -6.94
CA LEU A 75 -22.13 -1.95 -6.09
C LEU A 75 -22.79 -3.20 -6.71
N LYS A 76 -22.71 -3.37 -8.04
CA LYS A 76 -23.24 -4.54 -8.75
C LYS A 76 -22.65 -5.87 -8.22
N HIS A 77 -21.39 -5.84 -7.77
CA HIS A 77 -20.68 -7.03 -7.28
C HIS A 77 -21.11 -7.44 -5.86
N LEU A 78 -21.76 -6.56 -5.08
CA LEU A 78 -22.32 -6.91 -3.76
C LEU A 78 -23.34 -8.02 -3.85
N TRP A 79 -24.14 -8.05 -4.91
CA TRP A 79 -25.19 -9.05 -5.10
C TRP A 79 -24.67 -10.42 -5.51
N THR A 80 -23.55 -10.47 -6.21
CA THR A 80 -22.97 -11.69 -6.78
C THR A 80 -21.84 -12.26 -5.93
N GLN A 81 -21.05 -11.40 -5.28
CA GLN A 81 -19.83 -11.81 -4.60
C GLN A 81 -19.71 -11.28 -3.15
N HIS A 82 -20.77 -10.64 -2.64
CA HIS A 82 -20.76 -9.97 -1.32
C HIS A 82 -19.57 -9.00 -1.15
N SER A 83 -19.15 -8.35 -2.25
CA SER A 83 -18.00 -7.47 -2.33
C SER A 83 -18.30 -6.35 -3.31
N ILE A 84 -17.80 -5.13 -3.04
CA ILE A 84 -17.81 -4.04 -4.03
C ILE A 84 -16.73 -4.21 -5.09
N LEU A 85 -15.79 -5.13 -4.86
CA LEU A 85 -14.72 -5.50 -5.78
C LEU A 85 -15.08 -6.83 -6.43
N ASP A 86 -14.89 -6.94 -7.75
CA ASP A 86 -14.98 -8.23 -8.43
C ASP A 86 -13.74 -9.07 -8.06
N GLN A 87 -13.93 -9.93 -7.07
CA GLN A 87 -12.86 -10.74 -6.47
C GLN A 87 -12.24 -11.71 -7.48
N ASP A 88 -13.04 -12.28 -8.39
CA ASP A 88 -12.57 -13.18 -9.43
C ASP A 88 -11.73 -12.43 -10.47
N VAL A 89 -12.21 -11.28 -10.94
CA VAL A 89 -11.47 -10.47 -11.90
C VAL A 89 -10.13 -10.02 -11.31
N ILE A 90 -10.12 -9.48 -10.08
CA ILE A 90 -8.92 -8.86 -9.49
C ILE A 90 -7.87 -9.92 -9.11
N TYR A 91 -8.29 -11.00 -8.44
CA TYR A 91 -7.35 -11.94 -7.82
C TYR A 91 -7.16 -13.24 -8.60
N ASN A 92 -7.95 -13.47 -9.66
CA ASN A 92 -7.80 -14.65 -10.52
C ASN A 92 -7.54 -14.25 -11.98
N LYS A 93 -8.47 -13.57 -12.66
CA LYS A 93 -8.36 -13.31 -14.10
C LYS A 93 -7.25 -12.33 -14.45
N ILE A 94 -7.11 -11.21 -13.72
CA ILE A 94 -6.04 -10.25 -13.99
C ILE A 94 -4.68 -10.91 -13.85
N PRO A 95 -4.30 -11.54 -12.73
CA PRO A 95 -2.94 -12.07 -12.56
C PRO A 95 -2.66 -13.34 -13.35
N ASN A 96 -3.65 -14.06 -13.85
CA ASN A 96 -3.43 -15.31 -14.57
C ASN A 96 -3.75 -15.24 -16.07
N GLU A 97 -4.63 -14.32 -16.51
CA GLU A 97 -5.12 -14.31 -17.90
C GLU A 97 -4.92 -12.94 -18.59
N TYR A 98 -5.40 -11.84 -17.99
CA TYR A 98 -5.48 -10.55 -18.67
C TYR A 98 -4.16 -9.77 -18.64
N LEU A 99 -3.44 -9.86 -17.55
CA LEU A 99 -2.15 -9.25 -17.33
C LEU A 99 -1.33 -10.17 -16.40
N PRO A 100 -0.73 -11.25 -16.93
CA PRO A 100 -0.07 -12.27 -16.13
C PRO A 100 0.96 -11.68 -15.16
N PHE A 101 0.90 -12.14 -13.90
CA PHE A 101 1.84 -11.73 -12.87
C PHE A 101 3.10 -12.59 -12.92
N ASP A 102 4.26 -11.96 -12.88
CA ASP A 102 5.54 -12.67 -12.87
C ASP A 102 5.91 -13.11 -11.45
N TYR A 103 5.32 -14.23 -11.03
CA TYR A 103 5.60 -14.85 -9.74
C TYR A 103 7.07 -15.25 -9.59
N ALA A 104 7.70 -15.72 -10.69
CA ALA A 104 9.09 -16.17 -10.64
C ALA A 104 10.04 -15.00 -10.27
N THR A 105 9.90 -13.87 -10.96
CA THR A 105 10.69 -12.67 -10.64
C THR A 105 10.34 -12.12 -9.26
N CYS A 106 9.06 -12.12 -8.85
CA CYS A 106 8.64 -11.66 -7.53
C CYS A 106 9.29 -12.51 -6.42
N PHE A 107 9.24 -13.83 -6.51
CA PHE A 107 9.81 -14.74 -5.51
C PHE A 107 11.34 -14.75 -5.49
N ALA A 108 11.98 -14.47 -6.62
CA ALA A 108 13.44 -14.34 -6.71
C ALA A 108 13.96 -12.98 -6.23
N ASN A 109 13.07 -12.01 -5.99
CA ASN A 109 13.45 -10.68 -5.55
C ASN A 109 13.99 -10.75 -4.10
N PRO A 110 15.20 -10.21 -3.82
CA PRO A 110 15.79 -10.29 -2.47
C PRO A 110 15.16 -9.34 -1.44
N THR A 111 14.24 -8.49 -1.86
CA THR A 111 13.54 -7.56 -0.96
C THR A 111 12.63 -8.34 -0.01
N GLU A 112 12.84 -8.21 1.29
CA GLU A 112 11.88 -8.68 2.29
C GLU A 112 10.61 -7.84 2.17
N PHE A 113 9.48 -8.49 1.87
CA PHE A 113 8.21 -7.79 1.64
C PHE A 113 7.14 -8.26 2.60
N GLU A 114 6.61 -7.33 3.39
CA GLU A 114 5.50 -7.56 4.29
C GLU A 114 4.23 -6.88 3.78
N MET A 115 3.13 -7.64 3.78
CA MET A 115 1.77 -7.13 3.51
C MET A 115 0.98 -7.07 4.81
N VAL A 116 0.42 -5.90 5.11
CA VAL A 116 -0.30 -5.67 6.37
C VAL A 116 -1.75 -6.09 6.24
N THR A 117 -2.22 -6.87 7.20
CA THR A 117 -3.62 -7.25 7.39
C THR A 117 -4.06 -6.95 8.82
N THR A 118 -5.37 -6.99 9.09
CA THR A 118 -5.92 -6.86 10.44
C THR A 118 -6.57 -8.17 10.86
N SER A 119 -6.09 -8.79 11.95
CA SER A 119 -6.74 -9.95 12.55
C SER A 119 -8.13 -9.59 13.07
N CYS A 120 -9.16 -10.29 12.62
CA CYS A 120 -10.51 -10.07 13.13
C CYS A 120 -10.68 -10.51 14.59
N ARG A 121 -9.92 -11.52 15.04
CA ARG A 121 -9.97 -12.04 16.41
C ARG A 121 -9.35 -11.08 17.41
N THR A 122 -8.17 -10.57 17.09
CA THR A 122 -7.38 -9.75 18.03
C THR A 122 -7.56 -8.25 17.82
N GLY A 123 -7.95 -7.81 16.61
CA GLY A 123 -7.95 -6.41 16.21
C GLY A 123 -6.54 -5.82 16.05
N MET A 124 -5.50 -6.66 15.99
CA MET A 124 -4.11 -6.26 15.85
C MET A 124 -3.66 -6.36 14.39
N PRO A 125 -2.65 -5.59 13.96
CA PRO A 125 -2.04 -5.78 12.66
C PRO A 125 -1.29 -7.11 12.59
N CYS A 126 -1.31 -7.72 11.41
CA CYS A 126 -0.46 -8.87 11.07
C CYS A 126 0.35 -8.49 9.84
N TYR A 127 1.65 -8.76 9.90
CA TYR A 127 2.61 -8.48 8.83
C TYR A 127 2.99 -9.83 8.21
N LEU A 128 2.55 -10.05 6.97
CA LEU A 128 2.65 -11.35 6.32
C LEU A 128 3.54 -11.27 5.08
N SER A 129 4.43 -12.23 4.95
CA SER A 129 5.30 -12.42 3.79
C SER A 129 5.03 -13.76 3.11
N GLU A 130 5.33 -13.83 1.81
CA GLU A 130 5.28 -15.06 1.03
C GLU A 130 6.30 -15.02 -0.11
N HIS A 131 7.09 -16.08 -0.26
CA HIS A 131 8.20 -16.14 -1.22
C HIS A 131 8.19 -17.40 -2.13
N SER A 132 7.15 -18.22 -2.08
CA SER A 132 7.14 -19.51 -2.79
C SER A 132 5.77 -19.97 -3.26
N ASP A 133 4.69 -19.63 -2.56
CA ASP A 133 3.34 -20.07 -2.86
C ASP A 133 2.52 -18.91 -3.45
N LYS A 134 2.21 -19.02 -4.75
CA LYS A 134 1.42 -18.01 -5.49
C LYS A 134 -0.01 -17.85 -4.95
N ASP A 135 -0.61 -18.95 -4.51
CA ASP A 135 -2.00 -18.93 -4.05
C ASP A 135 -2.07 -18.26 -2.67
N ARG A 136 -1.11 -18.56 -1.78
CA ARG A 136 -0.98 -17.89 -0.50
C ARG A 136 -0.60 -16.41 -0.65
N LEU A 137 0.31 -16.05 -1.57
CA LEU A 137 0.64 -14.65 -1.88
C LEU A 137 -0.61 -13.87 -2.30
N THR A 138 -1.39 -14.43 -3.22
CA THR A 138 -2.64 -13.84 -3.70
C THR A 138 -3.68 -13.72 -2.58
N LEU A 139 -3.76 -14.72 -1.71
CA LEU A 139 -4.67 -14.73 -0.55
C LEU A 139 -4.32 -13.63 0.45
N ILE A 140 -3.03 -13.43 0.75
CA ILE A 140 -2.55 -12.34 1.62
C ILE A 140 -2.87 -10.98 1.00
N ALA A 141 -2.58 -10.76 -0.29
CA ALA A 141 -2.89 -9.53 -1.00
C ALA A 141 -4.40 -9.22 -0.98
N LYS A 142 -5.23 -10.25 -1.16
CA LYS A 142 -6.68 -10.17 -1.05
C LYS A 142 -7.12 -9.78 0.37
N ALA A 143 -6.56 -10.39 1.40
CA ALA A 143 -6.84 -10.06 2.80
C ALA A 143 -6.44 -8.62 3.13
N SER A 144 -5.23 -8.21 2.72
CA SER A 144 -4.72 -6.83 2.89
C SER A 144 -5.61 -5.76 2.26
N SER A 145 -6.36 -6.12 1.21
CA SER A 145 -7.25 -5.20 0.47
C SER A 145 -8.74 -5.45 0.75
N SER A 146 -9.07 -6.30 1.73
CA SER A 146 -10.47 -6.64 2.04
C SER A 146 -11.10 -5.58 2.94
N LEU A 147 -11.74 -4.60 2.31
CA LEU A 147 -12.36 -3.46 2.99
C LEU A 147 -13.51 -3.91 3.92
N PRO A 148 -13.57 -3.39 5.16
CA PRO A 148 -14.65 -3.72 6.08
C PRO A 148 -16.01 -3.28 5.54
N PHE A 149 -17.05 -4.04 5.87
CA PHE A 149 -18.46 -3.87 5.49
C PHE A 149 -18.81 -4.16 4.02
N VAL A 150 -17.84 -4.04 3.11
CA VAL A 150 -18.06 -4.08 1.65
C VAL A 150 -17.26 -5.17 0.94
N CYS A 151 -16.40 -5.88 1.67
CA CYS A 151 -15.69 -7.06 1.20
C CYS A 151 -15.81 -8.19 2.26
N PRO A 152 -15.66 -9.45 1.87
CA PRO A 152 -15.70 -10.57 2.80
C PRO A 152 -14.45 -10.61 3.68
N ILE A 153 -14.58 -11.21 4.86
CA ILE A 153 -13.44 -11.64 5.68
C ILE A 153 -12.70 -12.74 4.90
N VAL A 154 -11.37 -12.65 4.88
CA VAL A 154 -10.49 -13.62 4.21
C VAL A 154 -9.78 -14.43 5.28
N ASP A 155 -9.86 -15.76 5.19
CA ASP A 155 -9.10 -16.65 6.06
C ASP A 155 -7.70 -16.85 5.46
N VAL A 156 -6.67 -16.53 6.24
CA VAL A 156 -5.27 -16.78 5.89
C VAL A 156 -4.68 -17.64 6.99
N ASP A 157 -4.31 -18.88 6.67
CA ASP A 157 -3.73 -19.84 7.60
C ASP A 157 -4.60 -20.10 8.86
N GLY A 158 -5.94 -20.09 8.71
CA GLY A 158 -6.89 -20.26 9.81
C GLY A 158 -7.16 -18.99 10.63
N GLU A 159 -6.59 -17.85 10.25
CA GLU A 159 -6.85 -16.55 10.87
C GLU A 159 -7.76 -15.69 9.98
N PRO A 160 -8.96 -15.28 10.46
CA PRO A 160 -9.85 -14.39 9.73
C PRO A 160 -9.29 -12.98 9.70
N MET A 161 -9.07 -12.43 8.50
CA MET A 161 -8.42 -11.15 8.29
C MET A 161 -9.24 -10.19 7.42
N LEU A 162 -9.00 -8.92 7.62
CA LEU A 162 -9.47 -7.79 6.81
C LEU A 162 -8.31 -6.85 6.49
N ASP A 163 -8.61 -5.78 5.73
CA ASP A 163 -7.67 -4.74 5.29
C ASP A 163 -6.81 -4.21 6.45
N GLY A 164 -5.49 -4.16 6.23
CA GLY A 164 -4.53 -3.69 7.22
C GLY A 164 -4.74 -2.23 7.60
N GLY A 165 -5.25 -1.41 6.69
CA GLY A 165 -5.56 0.00 6.94
C GLY A 165 -6.72 0.25 7.91
N ILE A 166 -7.23 -0.78 8.59
CA ILE A 166 -8.11 -0.62 9.74
C ILE A 166 -7.32 -0.13 10.95
N VAL A 167 -6.13 -0.69 11.18
CA VAL A 167 -5.30 -0.43 12.37
C VAL A 167 -3.93 0.14 12.04
N ASP A 168 -3.36 -0.21 10.88
CA ASP A 168 -2.04 0.24 10.46
C ASP A 168 -2.05 0.62 8.97
N SER A 169 -2.46 1.85 8.68
CA SER A 169 -2.56 2.38 7.30
C SER A 169 -1.21 2.82 6.74
N ILE A 170 -0.25 3.20 7.61
CA ILE A 170 1.08 3.70 7.27
C ILE A 170 2.10 3.00 8.17
N PRO A 171 2.59 1.80 7.82
CA PRO A 171 3.36 0.91 8.70
C PRO A 171 4.83 1.36 8.89
N VAL A 172 5.04 2.66 9.17
CA VAL A 172 6.36 3.21 9.41
C VAL A 172 6.96 2.73 10.74
N GLU A 173 6.15 2.53 11.78
CA GLU A 173 6.60 1.98 13.06
C GLU A 173 7.11 0.54 12.85
N ARG A 174 6.40 -0.28 12.06
CA ARG A 174 6.84 -1.63 11.71
C ARG A 174 8.20 -1.64 11.01
N ALA A 175 8.40 -0.76 10.03
CA ALA A 175 9.69 -0.65 9.33
C ALA A 175 10.83 -0.27 10.29
N MET A 176 10.56 0.60 11.27
CA MET A 176 11.54 0.98 12.30
C MET A 176 11.83 -0.18 13.27
N GLU A 177 10.82 -0.94 13.67
CA GLU A 177 10.93 -2.12 14.54
C GLU A 177 11.77 -3.24 13.90
N THR A 178 11.72 -3.38 12.56
CA THR A 178 12.54 -4.33 11.80
C THR A 178 13.98 -3.83 11.54
N GLY A 179 14.37 -2.69 12.12
CA GLY A 179 15.74 -2.17 12.07
C GLY A 179 16.02 -1.15 10.96
N HIS A 180 14.99 -0.73 10.21
CA HIS A 180 15.15 0.26 9.14
C HIS A 180 15.08 1.67 9.73
N THR A 181 16.26 2.23 10.02
CA THR A 181 16.40 3.52 10.74
C THR A 181 16.08 4.74 9.91
N PHE A 182 16.01 4.59 8.60
CA PHE A 182 15.54 5.60 7.65
C PHE A 182 14.52 4.96 6.69
N ASN A 183 13.43 5.66 6.38
CA ASN A 183 12.40 5.09 5.52
C ASN A 183 11.97 6.05 4.43
N VAL A 184 11.79 5.54 3.22
CA VAL A 184 11.06 6.23 2.15
C VAL A 184 9.60 5.86 2.31
N VAL A 185 8.76 6.84 2.62
CA VAL A 185 7.34 6.65 2.91
C VAL A 185 6.50 7.25 1.80
N VAL A 186 5.80 6.40 1.05
CA VAL A 186 4.90 6.84 -0.02
C VAL A 186 3.49 6.96 0.52
N LEU A 187 2.96 8.18 0.48
CA LEU A 187 1.68 8.56 1.04
C LEU A 187 0.66 8.86 -0.07
N THR A 188 -0.61 8.72 0.26
CA THR A 188 -1.74 8.94 -0.66
C THR A 188 -2.53 10.21 -0.34
N ARG A 189 -2.05 10.99 0.64
CA ARG A 189 -2.64 12.25 1.08
C ARG A 189 -1.57 13.34 1.24
N GLN A 190 -1.99 14.58 1.06
CA GLN A 190 -1.15 15.77 1.25
C GLN A 190 -0.73 15.93 2.71
N ARG A 191 0.38 16.65 2.93
CA ARG A 191 0.80 17.05 4.27
C ARG A 191 -0.30 17.90 4.93
N GLY A 192 -0.49 17.68 6.22
CA GLY A 192 -1.53 18.37 7.01
C GLY A 192 -2.94 17.79 6.87
N PHE A 193 -3.15 16.78 5.99
CA PHE A 193 -4.43 16.09 5.96
C PHE A 193 -4.74 15.44 7.30
N ARG A 194 -6.01 15.56 7.72
CA ARG A 194 -6.57 14.80 8.87
C ARG A 194 -7.94 14.26 8.48
N SER A 195 -8.19 13.03 8.84
CA SER A 195 -9.53 12.48 8.71
C SER A 195 -10.44 13.16 9.72
N THR A 196 -11.51 13.74 9.22
CA THR A 196 -12.54 14.41 10.03
C THR A 196 -13.69 13.49 10.40
N ASP A 197 -13.63 12.24 9.96
CA ASP A 197 -14.64 11.26 10.30
C ASP A 197 -14.68 11.05 11.81
N ARG A 198 -15.87 10.86 12.34
CA ARG A 198 -16.07 10.64 13.77
C ARG A 198 -16.02 9.15 14.08
N ASP A 199 -15.69 8.83 15.32
CA ASP A 199 -15.86 7.48 15.85
C ASP A 199 -17.30 7.00 15.62
N ILE A 200 -17.43 5.84 14.99
CA ILE A 200 -18.73 5.23 14.68
C ILE A 200 -19.01 4.07 15.61
N LYS A 201 -20.20 4.04 16.17
CA LYS A 201 -20.66 2.85 16.92
C LYS A 201 -21.09 1.77 15.95
N ILE A 202 -20.35 0.67 15.90
CA ILE A 202 -20.68 -0.47 15.07
C ILE A 202 -21.69 -1.34 15.82
N PRO A 203 -22.89 -1.58 15.25
CA PRO A 203 -23.91 -2.42 15.87
C PRO A 203 -23.37 -3.82 16.20
N ARG A 204 -23.82 -4.39 17.33
CA ARG A 204 -23.30 -5.68 17.84
C ARG A 204 -23.55 -6.86 16.90
N PHE A 205 -24.54 -6.81 16.03
CA PHE A 205 -24.82 -7.86 15.05
C PHE A 205 -23.86 -7.87 13.87
N ILE A 206 -23.21 -6.71 13.57
CA ILE A 206 -22.15 -6.60 12.58
C ILE A 206 -20.87 -7.11 13.23
N TYR A 207 -20.18 -8.06 12.59
CA TYR A 207 -18.99 -8.72 13.14
C TYR A 207 -19.21 -9.24 14.58
N ARG A 208 -20.38 -9.85 14.84
CA ARG A 208 -20.80 -10.26 16.21
C ARG A 208 -19.77 -11.16 16.90
N ASN A 209 -19.06 -11.99 16.12
CA ASN A 209 -18.04 -12.92 16.62
C ASN A 209 -16.67 -12.24 16.83
N TYR A 210 -16.53 -10.97 16.45
CA TYR A 210 -15.26 -10.24 16.47
C TYR A 210 -15.38 -8.90 17.22
N PRO A 211 -15.54 -8.93 18.55
CA PRO A 211 -15.75 -7.71 19.34
C PRO A 211 -14.54 -6.76 19.31
N ARG A 212 -13.32 -7.30 19.24
CA ARG A 212 -12.09 -6.49 19.13
C ARG A 212 -12.00 -5.78 17.78
N LEU A 213 -12.34 -6.47 16.69
CA LEU A 213 -12.45 -5.84 15.37
C LEU A 213 -13.44 -4.67 15.39
N ARG A 214 -14.62 -4.81 16.00
CA ARG A 214 -15.59 -3.70 16.10
C ARG A 214 -15.02 -2.51 16.85
N MET A 215 -14.26 -2.77 17.92
CA MET A 215 -13.60 -1.70 18.69
C MET A 215 -12.59 -0.91 17.84
N VAL A 216 -11.69 -1.61 17.16
CA VAL A 216 -10.67 -0.92 16.33
C VAL A 216 -11.30 -0.20 15.13
N LEU A 217 -12.31 -0.79 14.50
CA LEU A 217 -13.07 -0.14 13.43
C LEU A 217 -13.74 1.16 13.90
N SER A 218 -14.23 1.21 15.14
CA SER A 218 -14.84 2.41 15.70
C SER A 218 -13.85 3.56 15.84
N HIS A 219 -12.57 3.28 16.08
CA HIS A 219 -11.51 4.27 16.32
C HIS A 219 -10.53 4.41 15.12
N ARG A 220 -10.87 3.83 13.97
CA ARG A 220 -9.98 3.78 12.80
C ARG A 220 -9.42 5.16 12.40
N HIS A 221 -10.23 6.20 12.49
CA HIS A 221 -9.82 7.56 12.11
C HIS A 221 -8.80 8.14 13.07
N ALA A 222 -8.93 7.85 14.36
CA ALA A 222 -7.96 8.27 15.36
C ALA A 222 -6.61 7.59 15.16
N TYR A 223 -6.60 6.29 14.86
CA TYR A 223 -5.35 5.57 14.52
C TYR A 223 -4.67 6.18 13.30
N TYR A 224 -5.43 6.43 12.24
CA TYR A 224 -4.88 7.00 11.01
C TYR A 224 -4.31 8.40 11.23
N ASN A 225 -5.02 9.28 11.95
CA ASN A 225 -4.52 10.62 12.25
C ASN A 225 -3.24 10.59 13.09
N ARG A 226 -3.15 9.69 14.08
CA ARG A 226 -1.93 9.50 14.87
C ARG A 226 -0.75 9.04 13.99
N GLN A 227 -0.98 8.18 13.02
CA GLN A 227 0.07 7.75 12.09
C GLN A 227 0.53 8.89 11.19
N LEU A 228 -0.39 9.74 10.71
CA LEU A 228 -0.03 10.94 9.95
C LEU A 228 0.80 11.93 10.79
N GLU A 229 0.43 12.14 12.06
CA GLU A 229 1.20 12.97 12.99
C GLU A 229 2.61 12.41 13.22
N LEU A 230 2.74 11.10 13.40
CA LEU A 230 4.04 10.44 13.54
C LEU A 230 4.89 10.62 12.28
N VAL A 231 4.31 10.39 11.10
CA VAL A 231 5.02 10.56 9.81
C VAL A 231 5.50 12.00 9.64
N GLU A 232 4.66 13.00 9.91
CA GLU A 232 5.05 14.39 9.81
C GLU A 232 6.18 14.74 10.79
N LYS A 233 6.11 14.21 12.01
CA LYS A 233 7.18 14.37 13.01
C LYS A 233 8.50 13.74 12.54
N LEU A 234 8.46 12.50 12.04
CA LEU A 234 9.65 11.81 11.54
C LEU A 234 10.27 12.50 10.32
N GLU A 235 9.44 13.10 9.47
CA GLU A 235 9.88 13.91 8.34
C GLU A 235 10.59 15.19 8.82
N ASP A 236 10.02 15.92 9.79
CA ASP A 236 10.63 17.11 10.38
C ASP A 236 11.94 16.80 11.12
N GLU A 237 12.08 15.59 11.67
CA GLU A 237 13.31 15.08 12.31
C GLU A 237 14.33 14.55 11.28
N GLY A 238 14.03 14.55 9.99
CA GLY A 238 14.90 14.03 8.93
C GLY A 238 15.12 12.51 8.97
N LYS A 239 14.21 11.76 9.60
CA LYS A 239 14.28 10.29 9.75
C LYS A 239 13.59 9.53 8.61
N ILE A 240 12.79 10.23 7.81
CA ILE A 240 12.12 9.68 6.63
C ILE A 240 12.21 10.64 5.46
N LEU A 241 12.08 10.08 4.25
CA LEU A 241 11.73 10.81 3.05
C LEU A 241 10.26 10.53 2.74
N ALA A 242 9.40 11.54 2.85
CA ALA A 242 7.99 11.40 2.49
C ALA A 242 7.77 11.83 1.03
N ILE A 243 7.16 10.93 0.23
CA ILE A 243 6.72 11.20 -1.14
C ILE A 243 5.19 11.19 -1.13
N ARG A 244 4.56 12.33 -1.45
CA ARG A 244 3.11 12.50 -1.33
C ARG A 244 2.54 13.42 -2.41
N PRO A 245 1.23 13.34 -2.70
CA PRO A 245 0.58 14.29 -3.60
C PRO A 245 0.70 15.73 -3.08
N GLU A 246 1.01 16.66 -3.95
CA GLU A 246 0.96 18.11 -3.69
C GLU A 246 -0.35 18.71 -4.21
N ILE A 247 -0.85 18.18 -5.33
CA ILE A 247 -2.09 18.61 -5.96
C ILE A 247 -3.27 17.87 -5.33
N ASN A 248 -4.26 18.63 -4.85
CA ASN A 248 -5.49 18.01 -4.34
C ASN A 248 -6.45 17.68 -5.50
N LEU A 249 -6.33 16.47 -6.03
CA LEU A 249 -7.24 15.95 -7.05
C LEU A 249 -8.56 15.43 -6.47
N ASP A 250 -8.75 15.47 -5.15
CA ASP A 250 -9.93 14.94 -4.43
C ASP A 250 -10.33 13.52 -4.88
N ILE A 251 -9.34 12.64 -4.99
CA ILE A 251 -9.56 11.25 -5.41
C ILE A 251 -10.20 10.46 -4.27
N SER A 252 -11.32 9.82 -4.57
CA SER A 252 -11.98 8.89 -3.65
C SER A 252 -11.27 7.52 -3.61
N ARG A 253 -11.56 6.71 -2.56
CA ARG A 253 -11.06 5.32 -2.49
C ARG A 253 -11.62 4.40 -3.59
N LEU A 254 -12.75 4.78 -4.17
CA LEU A 254 -13.47 4.04 -5.21
C LEU A 254 -13.56 4.85 -6.50
N GLU A 255 -12.58 5.73 -6.75
CA GLU A 255 -12.52 6.54 -7.97
C GLU A 255 -12.48 5.64 -9.21
N ASN A 256 -13.26 6.01 -10.22
CA ASN A 256 -13.31 5.29 -11.50
C ASN A 256 -13.09 6.21 -12.72
N ASN A 257 -12.83 7.49 -12.49
CA ASN A 257 -12.50 8.42 -13.56
C ASN A 257 -11.06 8.25 -14.00
N THR A 258 -10.84 7.58 -15.12
CA THR A 258 -9.51 7.22 -15.63
C THR A 258 -8.63 8.43 -15.93
N LYS A 259 -9.20 9.58 -16.35
CA LYS A 259 -8.43 10.81 -16.57
C LYS A 259 -7.85 11.37 -15.27
N ARG A 260 -8.64 11.36 -14.19
CA ARG A 260 -8.19 11.79 -12.86
C ARG A 260 -7.14 10.83 -12.30
N LEU A 261 -7.34 9.53 -12.52
CA LEU A 261 -6.38 8.51 -12.12
C LEU A 261 -5.07 8.62 -12.90
N THR A 262 -5.13 8.90 -14.21
CA THR A 262 -3.91 9.13 -15.02
C THR A 262 -3.14 10.36 -14.51
N ALA A 263 -3.82 11.46 -14.25
CA ALA A 263 -3.17 12.67 -13.70
C ALA A 263 -2.51 12.37 -12.32
N LEU A 264 -3.16 11.57 -11.46
CA LEU A 264 -2.61 11.16 -10.17
C LEU A 264 -1.37 10.26 -10.33
N TYR A 265 -1.36 9.36 -11.32
CA TYR A 265 -0.20 8.55 -11.65
C TYR A 265 1.00 9.41 -12.11
N GLU A 266 0.74 10.37 -13.00
CA GLU A 266 1.77 11.27 -13.53
C GLU A 266 2.34 12.16 -12.42
N GLU A 267 1.49 12.64 -11.51
CA GLU A 267 1.94 13.35 -10.31
C GLU A 267 2.84 12.46 -9.44
N GLY A 268 2.46 11.20 -9.22
CA GLY A 268 3.28 10.26 -8.44
C GLY A 268 4.66 10.05 -9.03
N TYR A 269 4.75 9.90 -10.35
CA TYR A 269 6.02 9.76 -11.06
C TYR A 269 6.88 11.03 -10.92
N SER A 270 6.32 12.21 -11.13
CA SER A 270 7.02 13.50 -11.03
C SER A 270 7.49 13.81 -9.61
N GLN A 271 6.66 13.51 -8.60
CA GLN A 271 7.04 13.70 -7.20
C GLN A 271 8.18 12.75 -6.78
N ALA A 272 8.17 11.52 -7.28
CA ALA A 272 9.27 10.58 -7.06
C ALA A 272 10.57 11.07 -7.73
N GLU A 273 10.50 11.57 -8.95
CA GLU A 273 11.64 12.15 -9.66
C GLU A 273 12.28 13.27 -8.84
N THR A 274 11.48 14.21 -8.37
CA THR A 274 11.94 15.35 -7.57
C THR A 274 12.57 14.90 -6.24
N ALA A 275 11.83 14.10 -5.46
CA ALA A 275 12.23 13.71 -4.12
C ALA A 275 13.43 12.75 -4.13
N MET A 276 13.41 11.71 -4.99
CA MET A 276 14.46 10.71 -5.05
C MET A 276 15.74 11.25 -5.67
N SER A 277 15.66 12.11 -6.69
CA SER A 277 16.85 12.73 -7.28
C SER A 277 17.62 13.59 -6.26
N LYS A 278 16.89 14.39 -5.47
CA LYS A 278 17.47 15.18 -4.39
C LYS A 278 18.10 14.28 -3.33
N PHE A 279 17.36 13.29 -2.84
CA PHE A 279 17.81 12.34 -1.81
C PHE A 279 19.09 11.58 -2.24
N LEU A 280 19.15 11.14 -3.50
CA LEU A 280 20.31 10.42 -4.01
C LEU A 280 21.53 11.32 -4.22
N ALA A 281 21.32 12.59 -4.57
CA ALA A 281 22.39 13.58 -4.70
C ALA A 281 23.04 13.88 -3.34
N GLU A 282 22.25 14.20 -2.31
CA GLU A 282 22.71 14.47 -0.95
C GLU A 282 23.54 13.30 -0.38
N ARG A 283 23.10 12.05 -0.59
CA ARG A 283 23.84 10.86 -0.13
C ARG A 283 25.11 10.55 -0.92
N LYS A 284 25.26 11.05 -2.14
CA LYS A 284 26.52 10.95 -2.88
C LYS A 284 27.55 11.92 -2.33
N GLU A 285 27.12 13.12 -1.95
CA GLU A 285 27.98 14.14 -1.35
C GLU A 285 28.51 13.68 0.02
N ASP A 286 27.63 13.10 0.87
CA ASP A 286 28.02 12.55 2.17
C ASP A 286 29.06 11.42 2.06
N ARG A 287 28.97 10.58 1.01
CA ARG A 287 29.95 9.51 0.77
C ARG A 287 31.22 10.00 0.10
N GLY A 288 31.16 11.10 -0.66
CA GLY A 288 32.32 11.72 -1.32
C GLY A 288 33.14 12.65 -0.41
N GLY A 289 32.54 13.19 0.66
CA GLY A 289 33.23 14.03 1.65
C GLY A 289 34.09 13.30 2.67
N GLY A 290 34.16 11.98 2.63
CA GLY A 290 34.90 11.10 3.56
C GLY A 290 36.28 10.67 3.09
N VAL A 291 37.01 11.48 2.29
CA VAL A 291 38.45 11.24 1.99
C VAL A 291 39.21 12.56 2.09
N ALA A 292 39.65 12.86 3.30
CA ALA A 292 40.95 13.54 3.56
C ALA A 292 41.09 13.74 5.09
N VAL A 293 41.72 12.83 5.79
CA VAL A 293 42.97 12.99 6.59
C VAL A 293 43.33 11.63 7.14
#